data_5c70ff3a2b7047058494611c2b0e722f
#
_entry.id   5c70ff3a2b7047058494611c2b0e722f
#
_cell.length_a   1.000
_cell.length_b   1.000
_cell.length_c   1.000
_cell.angle_alpha   90.00
_cell.angle_beta   90.00
_cell.angle_gamma   90.00
#
_symmetry.space_group_name_H-M   'P 1'
#
loop_
_entity.id
_entity.type
_entity.pdbx_description
1 polymer ?
#
loop_
_entity_poly.entity_id
_entity_poly.type
_entity_poly.pdbx_seq_one_letter_code
_entity_poly.pdbx_strand_id
1 'polypeptide(L)'
;DSVRHILHKNGLPSPNNMNDFSESGGSVTTGVYILPGKPEDITGNMLEDLCLSIPDNPLIMPYIDNYLSLITGDPNVVDPKNIHKSKVLVFLASHKDVPNTLGLGTQKNYFDLNHANLDLLVEFFAKVKTLLEDGD
;
A
#
# COMPACT_ATOMS: atom_id res chain seq x y z
N ASP A 1 -8.58 14.37 6.54
CA ASP A 1 -9.49 15.54 6.31
C ASP A 1 -9.79 15.79 4.84
N SER A 2 -8.81 15.67 3.90
CA SER A 2 -9.05 15.94 2.47
C SER A 2 -10.08 15.00 1.81
N VAL A 3 -10.04 13.70 2.12
CA VAL A 3 -10.99 12.72 1.55
C VAL A 3 -12.41 13.01 2.02
N ARG A 4 -12.60 13.24 3.32
CA ARG A 4 -13.92 13.61 3.88
C ARG A 4 -14.48 14.89 3.25
N HIS A 5 -13.62 15.89 3.08
CA HIS A 5 -14.01 17.13 2.43
C HIS A 5 -14.49 16.89 0.99
N ILE A 6 -13.80 16.05 0.22
CA ILE A 6 -14.19 15.69 -1.16
C ILE A 6 -15.54 14.96 -1.16
N LEU A 7 -15.75 13.99 -0.28
CA LEU A 7 -17.02 13.27 -0.16
C LEU A 7 -18.16 14.23 0.16
N HIS A 8 -18.03 15.07 1.17
CA HIS A 8 -19.01 16.07 1.55
C HIS A 8 -19.34 17.05 0.41
N LYS A 9 -18.30 17.55 -0.27
CA LYS A 9 -18.48 18.48 -1.41
C LYS A 9 -19.31 17.86 -2.54
N ASN A 10 -19.26 16.53 -2.71
CA ASN A 10 -20.00 15.81 -3.73
C ASN A 10 -21.30 15.19 -3.20
N GLY A 11 -21.76 15.53 -1.99
CA GLY A 11 -22.99 15.00 -1.41
C GLY A 11 -22.94 13.51 -1.08
N LEU A 12 -21.74 12.96 -0.94
CA LEU A 12 -21.53 11.55 -0.60
C LEU A 12 -21.40 11.38 0.92
N PRO A 13 -21.95 10.29 1.49
CA PRO A 13 -21.76 9.99 2.91
C PRO A 13 -20.29 9.74 3.20
N SER A 14 -19.84 10.04 4.42
CA SER A 14 -18.47 9.87 4.85
C SER A 14 -18.39 8.89 6.00
N PRO A 15 -17.49 7.89 5.97
CA PRO A 15 -17.32 7.00 7.11
C PRO A 15 -16.79 7.77 8.33
N ASN A 16 -17.22 7.33 9.53
CA ASN A 16 -16.80 7.93 10.79
C ASN A 16 -15.33 7.61 11.12
N ASN A 17 -14.87 6.44 10.71
CA ASN A 17 -13.50 5.97 10.92
C ASN A 17 -12.78 5.75 9.58
N MET A 18 -11.46 5.77 9.62
CA MET A 18 -10.63 5.30 8.50
C MET A 18 -10.77 3.78 8.36
N ASN A 19 -10.59 3.31 7.13
CA ASN A 19 -10.69 1.89 6.76
C ASN A 19 -12.06 1.27 7.10
N ASP A 20 -13.11 2.09 6.97
CA ASP A 20 -14.48 1.73 7.27
C ASP A 20 -15.45 2.27 6.22
N PHE A 21 -16.73 1.95 6.39
CA PHE A 21 -17.83 2.36 5.53
C PHE A 21 -18.70 3.40 6.23
N SER A 22 -19.36 4.25 5.44
CA SER A 22 -20.41 5.13 5.96
C SER A 22 -21.60 4.30 6.45
N GLU A 23 -22.28 4.80 7.47
CA GLU A 23 -23.52 4.17 7.94
C GLU A 23 -24.55 4.15 6.78
N SER A 24 -25.26 3.04 6.67
CA SER A 24 -26.29 2.85 5.65
C SER A 24 -27.53 3.67 6.03
N GLY A 25 -27.67 4.84 5.44
CA GLY A 25 -28.84 5.72 5.64
C GLY A 25 -29.41 6.27 4.33
N GLY A 26 -28.86 5.85 3.21
CA GLY A 26 -29.21 6.32 1.86
C GLY A 26 -28.96 5.26 0.78
N SER A 27 -29.19 5.67 -0.47
CA SER A 27 -28.97 4.81 -1.67
C SER A 27 -27.49 4.55 -2.00
N VAL A 28 -26.54 5.19 -1.30
CA VAL A 28 -25.10 5.08 -1.58
C VAL A 28 -24.35 4.84 -0.27
N THR A 29 -23.55 3.80 -0.23
CA THR A 29 -22.57 3.54 0.81
C THR A 29 -21.16 3.85 0.29
N THR A 30 -20.39 4.62 1.04
CA THR A 30 -18.99 4.95 0.70
C THR A 30 -18.04 4.25 1.67
N GLY A 31 -17.05 3.55 1.12
CA GLY A 31 -15.94 3.01 1.88
C GLY A 31 -14.65 3.78 1.62
N VAL A 32 -13.84 4.00 2.64
CA VAL A 32 -12.52 4.65 2.52
C VAL A 32 -11.47 3.76 3.17
N TYR A 33 -10.51 3.30 2.39
CA TYR A 33 -9.33 2.61 2.88
C TYR A 33 -8.07 3.43 2.59
N ILE A 34 -7.23 3.63 3.58
CA ILE A 34 -5.98 4.38 3.46
C ILE A 34 -4.81 3.41 3.64
N LEU A 35 -4.05 3.23 2.56
CA LEU A 35 -2.84 2.41 2.59
C LEU A 35 -1.74 3.08 3.44
N PRO A 36 -0.93 2.28 4.13
CA PRO A 36 -0.89 0.81 4.17
C PRO A 36 -1.89 0.16 5.14
N GLY A 37 -2.87 0.86 5.66
CA GLY A 37 -3.62 0.46 6.84
C GLY A 37 -2.87 0.86 8.12
N LYS A 38 -2.90 0.04 9.15
CA LYS A 38 -2.03 0.16 10.34
C LYS A 38 -1.57 -1.22 10.82
N PRO A 39 -0.94 -2.06 9.99
CA PRO A 39 -0.26 -3.23 10.51
C PRO A 39 0.89 -2.74 11.41
N GLU A 40 1.02 -3.33 12.58
CA GLU A 40 2.01 -2.91 13.60
C GLU A 40 3.45 -3.00 13.07
N ASP A 41 3.68 -3.85 12.06
CA ASP A 41 5.01 -4.15 11.51
C ASP A 41 5.40 -3.29 10.29
N ILE A 42 4.56 -2.37 9.84
CA ILE A 42 4.89 -1.50 8.70
C ILE A 42 5.39 -0.15 9.19
N THR A 43 6.67 0.12 8.94
CA THR A 43 7.27 1.43 9.15
C THR A 43 7.07 2.29 7.91
N GLY A 44 6.22 3.32 8.02
CA GLY A 44 5.92 4.24 6.92
C GLY A 44 4.43 4.37 6.65
N ASN A 45 4.08 5.14 5.62
CA ASN A 45 2.68 5.48 5.31
C ASN A 45 2.40 5.53 3.79
N MET A 46 3.22 4.84 3.00
CA MET A 46 3.11 4.80 1.55
C MET A 46 2.77 3.38 1.07
N LEU A 47 2.22 3.28 -0.16
CA LEU A 47 2.02 1.99 -0.82
C LEU A 47 3.34 1.21 -0.96
N GLU A 48 4.42 1.91 -1.22
CA GLU A 48 5.76 1.35 -1.32
C GLU A 48 6.18 0.66 -0.02
N ASP A 49 5.85 1.22 1.14
CA ASP A 49 6.18 0.64 2.44
C ASP A 49 5.41 -0.67 2.67
N LEU A 50 4.13 -0.71 2.29
CA LEU A 50 3.35 -1.94 2.31
C LEU A 50 3.98 -3.02 1.42
N CYS A 51 4.31 -2.68 0.16
CA CYS A 51 4.94 -3.63 -0.76
C CYS A 51 6.29 -4.15 -0.23
N LEU A 52 7.10 -3.27 0.36
CA LEU A 52 8.41 -3.64 0.94
C LEU A 52 8.28 -4.45 2.24
N SER A 53 7.12 -4.47 2.87
CA SER A 53 6.86 -5.31 4.06
C SER A 53 6.45 -6.74 3.72
N ILE A 54 6.17 -7.03 2.44
CA ILE A 54 5.68 -8.33 1.95
C ILE A 54 6.51 -8.87 0.76
N PRO A 55 7.84 -8.78 0.77
CA PRO A 55 8.66 -9.26 -0.34
C PRO A 55 8.61 -10.80 -0.43
N ASP A 56 8.60 -11.35 -1.64
CA ASP A 56 8.73 -12.79 -1.90
C ASP A 56 10.04 -13.36 -1.37
N ASN A 57 11.10 -12.55 -1.41
CA ASN A 57 12.42 -12.89 -0.91
C ASN A 57 12.95 -11.83 0.07
N PRO A 58 12.61 -11.94 1.37
CA PRO A 58 13.06 -10.98 2.37
C PRO A 58 14.58 -10.95 2.59
N LEU A 59 15.31 -11.99 2.16
CA LEU A 59 16.77 -12.07 2.33
C LEU A 59 17.52 -11.03 1.50
N ILE A 60 16.89 -10.48 0.45
CA ILE A 60 17.51 -9.42 -0.36
C ILE A 60 17.46 -8.03 0.28
N MET A 61 16.52 -7.81 1.20
CA MET A 61 16.27 -6.49 1.79
C MET A 61 17.51 -5.85 2.44
N PRO A 62 18.33 -6.58 3.24
CA PRO A 62 19.56 -6.00 3.81
C PRO A 62 20.56 -5.50 2.75
N TYR A 63 20.63 -6.14 1.59
CA TYR A 63 21.52 -5.69 0.49
C TYR A 63 21.02 -4.41 -0.15
N ILE A 64 19.70 -4.29 -0.31
CA ILE A 64 19.05 -3.08 -0.83
C ILE A 64 19.25 -1.91 0.14
N ASP A 65 19.06 -2.14 1.44
CA ASP A 65 19.27 -1.15 2.47
C ASP A 65 20.73 -0.67 2.53
N ASN A 66 21.67 -1.59 2.45
CA ASN A 66 23.09 -1.25 2.38
C ASN A 66 23.44 -0.43 1.13
N TYR A 67 22.95 -0.83 -0.04
CA TYR A 67 23.16 -0.07 -1.29
C TYR A 67 22.62 1.37 -1.17
N LEU A 68 21.41 1.53 -0.70
CA LEU A 68 20.80 2.86 -0.55
C LEU A 68 21.50 3.69 0.52
N SER A 69 21.96 3.09 1.62
CA SER A 69 22.71 3.80 2.67
C SER A 69 24.05 4.33 2.17
N LEU A 70 24.72 3.60 1.27
CA LEU A 70 25.97 4.05 0.65
C LEU A 70 25.75 5.27 -0.26
N ILE A 71 24.63 5.30 -0.98
CA ILE A 71 24.29 6.43 -1.85
C ILE A 71 23.92 7.65 -1.00
N THR A 72 23.02 7.50 -0.04
CA THR A 72 22.55 8.62 0.80
C THR A 72 23.59 9.13 1.79
N GLY A 73 24.64 8.38 2.02
CA GLY A 73 25.76 8.79 2.88
C GLY A 73 26.92 9.46 2.15
N ASP A 74 26.93 9.46 0.81
CA ASP A 74 28.05 10.01 0.03
C ASP A 74 27.77 11.49 -0.34
N PRO A 75 28.59 12.44 0.15
CA PRO A 75 28.41 13.86 -0.15
C PRO A 75 28.58 14.23 -1.65
N ASN A 76 29.12 13.34 -2.46
CA ASN A 76 29.27 13.54 -3.89
C ASN A 76 28.11 12.98 -4.72
N VAL A 77 27.14 12.34 -4.08
CA VAL A 77 25.97 11.76 -4.73
C VAL A 77 24.73 12.54 -4.29
N VAL A 78 23.83 12.80 -5.26
CA VAL A 78 22.56 13.46 -4.95
C VAL A 78 21.59 12.41 -4.35
N ASP A 79 21.04 12.69 -3.19
CA ASP A 79 20.09 11.84 -2.53
C ASP A 79 18.85 11.58 -3.38
N PRO A 80 18.30 10.36 -3.35
CA PRO A 80 17.03 10.06 -3.97
C PRO A 80 15.91 10.98 -3.43
N LYS A 81 15.18 11.64 -4.32
CA LYS A 81 14.06 12.51 -3.92
C LYS A 81 12.98 11.79 -3.09
N ASN A 82 12.83 10.49 -3.31
CA ASN A 82 11.92 9.62 -2.57
C ASN A 82 12.59 8.27 -2.34
N ILE A 83 13.09 8.07 -1.13
CA ILE A 83 13.83 6.85 -0.75
C ILE A 83 12.96 5.58 -0.81
N HIS A 84 11.66 5.67 -0.46
CA HIS A 84 10.75 4.53 -0.50
C HIS A 84 10.55 4.02 -1.93
N LYS A 85 10.32 4.94 -2.88
CA LYS A 85 10.24 4.58 -4.32
C LYS A 85 11.54 4.01 -4.84
N SER A 86 12.67 4.60 -4.47
CA SER A 86 13.99 4.09 -4.86
C SER A 86 14.21 2.67 -4.33
N LYS A 87 13.84 2.41 -3.08
CA LYS A 87 13.96 1.09 -2.46
C LYS A 87 13.14 0.04 -3.21
N VAL A 88 11.88 0.34 -3.56
CA VAL A 88 11.04 -0.54 -4.37
C VAL A 88 11.65 -0.79 -5.75
N LEU A 89 12.17 0.24 -6.42
CA LEU A 89 12.78 0.06 -7.74
C LEU A 89 14.03 -0.81 -7.69
N VAL A 90 14.87 -0.66 -6.66
CA VAL A 90 16.04 -1.54 -6.45
C VAL A 90 15.59 -2.96 -6.14
N PHE A 91 14.55 -3.15 -5.32
CA PHE A 91 13.95 -4.46 -5.07
C PHE A 91 13.47 -5.13 -6.37
N LEU A 92 12.71 -4.42 -7.19
CA LEU A 92 12.22 -4.94 -8.47
C LEU A 92 13.39 -5.28 -9.42
N ALA A 93 14.42 -4.42 -9.46
CA ALA A 93 15.62 -4.62 -10.29
C ALA A 93 16.48 -5.81 -9.86
N SER A 94 16.34 -6.30 -8.64
CA SER A 94 17.08 -7.45 -8.13
C SER A 94 16.55 -8.80 -8.63
N HIS A 95 15.40 -8.80 -9.30
CA HIS A 95 14.80 -10.01 -9.84
C HIS A 95 15.28 -10.32 -11.26
N LYS A 96 15.27 -11.58 -11.63
CA LYS A 96 15.70 -12.04 -12.96
C LYS A 96 14.93 -11.35 -14.10
N ASP A 97 13.60 -11.26 -13.94
CA ASP A 97 12.71 -10.60 -14.89
C ASP A 97 12.30 -9.25 -14.31
N VAL A 98 13.08 -8.23 -14.61
CA VAL A 98 12.94 -6.89 -14.04
C VAL A 98 11.61 -6.24 -14.47
N PRO A 99 10.63 -6.07 -13.56
CA PRO A 99 9.43 -5.30 -13.85
C PRO A 99 9.71 -3.81 -13.59
N ASN A 100 9.05 -2.95 -14.34
CA ASN A 100 9.20 -1.50 -14.18
C ASN A 100 8.10 -0.84 -13.33
N THR A 101 7.15 -1.62 -12.81
CA THR A 101 6.07 -1.15 -11.95
C THR A 101 5.75 -2.15 -10.84
N LEU A 102 5.17 -1.65 -9.75
CA LEU A 102 4.65 -2.49 -8.65
C LEU A 102 3.63 -3.53 -9.15
N GLY A 103 2.69 -3.10 -10.02
CA GLY A 103 1.67 -4.00 -10.56
C GLY A 103 2.26 -5.17 -11.36
N LEU A 104 3.29 -4.93 -12.16
CA LEU A 104 3.99 -6.00 -12.86
C LEU A 104 4.79 -6.90 -11.90
N GLY A 105 5.39 -6.34 -10.86
CA GLY A 105 6.03 -7.12 -9.79
C GLY A 105 5.03 -8.04 -9.08
N THR A 106 3.83 -7.52 -8.79
CA THR A 106 2.74 -8.30 -8.21
C THR A 106 2.31 -9.46 -9.12
N GLN A 107 2.11 -9.20 -10.41
CA GLN A 107 1.77 -10.26 -11.39
C GLN A 107 2.84 -11.35 -11.51
N LYS A 108 4.08 -11.02 -11.21
CA LYS A 108 5.22 -11.96 -11.20
C LYS A 108 5.42 -12.64 -9.83
N ASN A 109 4.52 -12.42 -8.87
CA ASN A 109 4.57 -12.94 -7.51
C ASN A 109 5.83 -12.51 -6.72
N TYR A 110 6.34 -11.30 -6.96
CA TYR A 110 7.47 -10.74 -6.20
C TYR A 110 7.04 -10.13 -4.87
N PHE A 111 5.75 -10.14 -4.59
CA PHE A 111 5.15 -9.77 -3.31
C PHE A 111 4.26 -10.90 -2.82
N ASP A 112 4.37 -11.25 -1.55
CA ASP A 112 3.51 -12.26 -0.90
C ASP A 112 2.14 -11.68 -0.59
N LEU A 113 1.18 -11.91 -1.48
CA LEU A 113 -0.19 -11.41 -1.31
C LEU A 113 -1.00 -12.16 -0.22
N ASN A 114 -0.44 -13.20 0.39
CA ASN A 114 -1.05 -13.91 1.53
C ASN A 114 -0.44 -13.47 2.87
N HIS A 115 0.40 -12.45 2.87
CA HIS A 115 1.05 -11.95 4.09
C HIS A 115 0.05 -11.25 5.01
N ALA A 116 0.18 -11.46 6.32
CA ALA A 116 -0.69 -10.88 7.36
C ALA A 116 -0.81 -9.34 7.31
N ASN A 117 0.21 -8.65 6.79
CA ASN A 117 0.15 -7.20 6.58
C ASN A 117 -0.95 -6.74 5.60
N LEU A 118 -1.57 -7.67 4.86
CA LEU A 118 -2.69 -7.41 3.97
C LEU A 118 -4.06 -7.76 4.58
N ASP A 119 -4.12 -8.36 5.76
CA ASP A 119 -5.37 -8.85 6.36
C ASP A 119 -6.44 -7.73 6.47
N LEU A 120 -6.06 -6.54 6.93
CA LEU A 120 -7.00 -5.41 7.02
C LEU A 120 -7.55 -4.98 5.65
N LEU A 121 -6.73 -5.06 4.60
CA LEU A 121 -7.17 -4.77 3.23
C LEU A 121 -8.12 -5.85 2.72
N VAL A 122 -7.82 -7.12 3.00
CA VAL A 122 -8.67 -8.27 2.65
C VAL A 122 -10.01 -8.17 3.38
N GLU A 123 -10.01 -7.85 4.67
CA GLU A 123 -11.23 -7.63 5.46
C GLU A 123 -12.08 -6.48 4.89
N PHE A 124 -11.43 -5.38 4.49
CA PHE A 124 -12.13 -4.27 3.86
C PHE A 124 -12.83 -4.71 2.56
N PHE A 125 -12.15 -5.47 1.68
CA PHE A 125 -12.75 -6.00 0.47
C PHE A 125 -13.84 -7.05 0.74
N ALA A 126 -13.71 -7.86 1.77
CA ALA A 126 -14.76 -8.78 2.19
C ALA A 126 -16.05 -8.05 2.58
N LYS A 127 -15.94 -6.93 3.31
CA LYS A 127 -17.09 -6.06 3.60
C LYS A 127 -17.71 -5.46 2.33
N VAL A 128 -16.90 -5.04 1.34
CA VAL A 128 -17.43 -4.58 0.04
C VAL A 128 -18.29 -5.66 -0.61
N LYS A 129 -17.79 -6.91 -0.63
CA LYS A 129 -18.50 -8.04 -1.21
C LYS A 129 -19.86 -8.25 -0.52
N THR A 130 -19.88 -8.28 0.80
CA THR A 130 -21.14 -8.44 1.58
C THR A 130 -22.14 -7.31 1.25
N LEU A 131 -21.69 -6.06 1.20
CA LEU A 131 -22.57 -4.93 0.87
C LEU A 131 -23.16 -5.00 -0.54
N LEU A 132 -22.46 -5.62 -1.49
CA LEU A 132 -22.98 -5.84 -2.85
C LEU A 132 -23.98 -6.99 -2.91
N GLU A 133 -23.80 -8.02 -2.10
CA GLU A 133 -24.69 -9.20 -2.03
C GLU A 133 -26.00 -8.88 -1.27
N ASP A 134 -25.97 -7.97 -0.28
CA ASP A 134 -27.14 -7.55 0.50
C ASP A 134 -27.99 -6.47 -0.22
N GLY A 135 -27.52 -5.93 -1.33
CA GLY A 135 -28.19 -4.87 -2.10
C GLY A 135 -29.07 -5.37 -3.26
N ASP A 136 -29.09 -6.68 -3.52
CA ASP A 136 -29.96 -7.35 -4.49
C ASP A 136 -31.20 -7.95 -3.80
#